data_4ba19448917f7b3dc8e2fb748e49b310
#
_entry.id   4ba19448917f7b3dc8e2fb748e49b310
#
_cell.length_a   1.000
_cell.length_b   1.000
_cell.length_c   1.000
_cell.angle_alpha   90.00
_cell.angle_beta   90.00
_cell.angle_gamma   90.00
#
_symmetry.space_group_name_H-M   'P 1'
#
loop_
_entity.id
_entity.type
_entity.pdbx_description
1 polymer ?
#
loop_
_entity_poly.entity_id
_entity_poly.type
_entity_poly.pdbx_seq_one_letter_code
_entity_poly.pdbx_strand_id
1 'polypeptide(L)'
;MYRRMGFDVIGMTSLAEAKLCREAGLCYQTIAMVTDYDCWHRAKTPVTVDMIVGHLQANITLAHAILVRLPDVLARRRFDCTCGHALDNAILTAPAAIPAALRRILAPILGARGAA
;
A
#
# COMPACT_ATOMS: atom_id res chain seq x y z
N MET A 1 -13.16 13.97 13.96
CA MET A 1 -13.92 13.29 12.91
C MET A 1 -13.40 11.86 12.71
N TYR A 2 -12.19 11.63 12.24
CA TYR A 2 -11.62 10.31 11.87
C TYR A 2 -11.67 9.27 13.00
N ARG A 3 -11.33 9.65 14.23
CA ARG A 3 -11.44 8.75 15.38
C ARG A 3 -12.86 8.23 15.62
N ARG A 4 -13.90 9.06 15.39
CA ARG A 4 -15.31 8.62 15.49
C ARG A 4 -15.71 7.65 14.39
N MET A 5 -14.96 7.61 13.28
CA MET A 5 -15.14 6.69 12.18
C MET A 5 -14.34 5.39 12.36
N GLY A 6 -13.63 5.23 13.49
CA GLY A 6 -12.88 4.02 13.81
C GLY A 6 -11.49 3.94 13.17
N PHE A 7 -10.93 5.05 12.71
CA PHE A 7 -9.57 5.05 12.16
C PHE A 7 -8.52 5.15 13.27
N ASP A 8 -7.47 4.34 13.18
CA ASP A 8 -6.39 4.23 14.16
C ASP A 8 -5.17 5.08 13.79
N VAL A 9 -4.92 5.27 12.49
CA VAL A 9 -3.80 6.06 11.97
C VAL A 9 -4.29 7.02 10.89
N ILE A 10 -3.58 8.12 10.71
CA ILE A 10 -3.79 9.07 9.63
C ILE A 10 -2.49 9.28 8.85
N GLY A 11 -2.59 9.27 7.54
CA GLY A 11 -1.48 9.54 6.62
C GLY A 11 -1.98 10.29 5.39
N MET A 12 -1.06 10.83 4.60
CA MET A 12 -1.41 11.72 3.49
C MET A 12 -1.30 11.07 2.10
N THR A 13 -0.45 10.06 1.91
CA THR A 13 0.01 9.64 0.57
C THR A 13 -0.42 8.25 0.15
N SER A 14 -0.78 7.36 1.07
CA SER A 14 -1.01 5.92 0.82
C SER A 14 -2.16 5.61 -0.13
N LEU A 15 -3.13 6.52 -0.31
CA LEU A 15 -4.33 6.24 -1.12
C LEU A 15 -4.00 6.00 -2.60
N ALA A 16 -3.11 6.81 -3.18
CA ALA A 16 -2.73 6.68 -4.58
C ALA A 16 -2.00 5.35 -4.83
N GLU A 17 -1.06 5.01 -3.95
CA GLU A 17 -0.30 3.75 -4.01
C GLU A 17 -1.21 2.53 -3.86
N ALA A 18 -2.14 2.56 -2.90
CA ALA A 18 -3.10 1.49 -2.68
C ALA A 18 -3.98 1.25 -3.92
N LYS A 19 -4.45 2.31 -4.59
CA LYS A 19 -5.22 2.22 -5.82
C LYS A 19 -4.42 1.62 -6.96
N LEU A 20 -3.19 2.10 -7.17
CA LEU A 20 -2.32 1.59 -8.23
C LEU A 20 -1.93 0.12 -8.00
N CYS A 21 -1.63 -0.27 -6.76
CA CYS A 21 -1.39 -1.66 -6.42
C CYS A 21 -2.62 -2.53 -6.69
N ARG A 22 -3.82 -2.04 -6.35
CA ARG A 22 -5.07 -2.74 -6.63
C ARG A 22 -5.28 -2.93 -8.14
N GLU A 23 -5.05 -1.89 -8.94
CA GLU A 23 -5.11 -1.93 -10.39
C GLU A 23 -4.09 -2.92 -10.99
N ALA A 24 -2.89 -2.97 -10.42
CA ALA A 24 -1.85 -3.91 -10.85
C ALA A 24 -2.06 -5.36 -10.33
N GLY A 25 -3.07 -5.62 -9.51
CA GLY A 25 -3.30 -6.93 -8.89
C GLY A 25 -2.25 -7.31 -7.85
N LEU A 26 -1.60 -6.31 -7.25
CA LEU A 26 -0.57 -6.51 -6.23
C LEU A 26 -1.17 -6.49 -4.82
N CYS A 27 -0.60 -7.30 -3.94
CA CYS A 27 -0.85 -7.17 -2.51
C CYS A 27 -0.19 -5.90 -1.99
N TYR A 28 -0.96 -5.11 -1.24
CA TYR A 28 -0.49 -3.86 -0.65
C TYR A 28 -0.64 -3.89 0.86
N GLN A 29 0.43 -3.53 1.55
CA GLN A 29 0.44 -3.39 3.00
C GLN A 29 1.24 -2.15 3.39
N THR A 30 0.60 -1.24 4.12
CA THR A 30 1.28 -0.06 4.68
C THR A 30 2.04 -0.42 5.94
N ILE A 31 3.27 0.07 6.05
CA ILE A 31 4.03 0.16 7.30
C ILE A 31 4.00 1.61 7.74
N ALA A 32 3.19 1.92 8.76
CA ALA A 32 3.03 3.28 9.25
C ALA A 32 4.16 3.63 10.23
N MET A 33 5.00 4.57 9.86
CA MET A 33 6.04 5.14 10.73
C MET A 33 5.43 6.31 11.53
N VAL A 34 4.78 5.98 12.64
CA VAL A 34 4.07 6.95 13.48
C VAL A 34 5.08 7.85 14.21
N THR A 35 4.90 9.15 14.14
CA THR A 35 5.77 10.16 14.74
C THR A 35 5.17 10.79 15.99
N ASP A 36 3.84 10.93 16.03
CA ASP A 36 3.14 11.60 17.10
C ASP A 36 1.66 11.17 17.18
N TYR A 37 0.99 11.65 18.21
CA TYR A 37 -0.46 11.58 18.31
C TYR A 37 -1.09 12.82 17.68
N ASP A 38 -2.19 12.65 16.96
CA ASP A 38 -2.97 13.73 16.39
C ASP A 38 -3.51 14.69 17.48
N CYS A 39 -4.00 15.85 17.06
CA CYS A 39 -4.49 16.97 17.86
C CYS A 39 -5.55 16.62 18.94
N TRP A 40 -6.15 15.43 18.88
CA TRP A 40 -7.09 14.96 19.90
C TRP A 40 -6.43 14.50 21.21
N HIS A 41 -5.13 14.17 21.17
CA HIS A 41 -4.43 13.64 22.34
C HIS A 41 -4.07 14.79 23.30
N ARG A 42 -4.57 14.70 24.52
CA ARG A 42 -4.29 15.67 25.57
C ARG A 42 -2.95 15.34 26.25
N ALA A 43 -1.87 15.42 25.51
CA ALA A 43 -0.54 15.31 26.09
C ALA A 43 -0.25 16.55 26.96
N LYS A 44 0.37 16.33 28.11
CA LYS A 44 0.84 17.44 28.99
C LYS A 44 2.02 18.17 28.36
N THR A 45 2.74 17.52 27.47
CA THR A 45 3.95 18.05 26.80
C THR A 45 3.63 18.32 25.33
N PRO A 46 3.87 19.53 24.84
CA PRO A 46 3.74 19.83 23.39
C PRO A 46 4.68 18.95 22.57
N VAL A 47 4.24 18.56 21.39
CA VAL A 47 5.08 17.86 20.42
C VAL A 47 6.16 18.81 19.92
N THR A 48 7.43 18.43 20.07
CA THR A 48 8.58 19.20 19.59
C THR A 48 9.16 18.58 18.32
N VAL A 49 9.89 19.38 17.54
CA VAL A 49 10.59 18.91 16.34
C VAL A 49 11.59 17.81 16.70
N ASP A 50 12.31 17.97 17.81
CA ASP A 50 13.31 16.97 18.27
C ASP A 50 12.64 15.61 18.59
N MET A 51 11.47 15.63 19.20
CA MET A 51 10.70 14.40 19.44
C MET A 51 10.32 13.72 18.13
N ILE A 52 9.82 14.48 17.15
CA ILE A 52 9.45 13.96 15.83
C ILE A 52 10.66 13.35 15.15
N VAL A 53 11.79 14.05 15.13
CA VAL A 53 13.05 13.57 14.52
C VAL A 53 13.54 12.30 15.22
N GLY A 54 13.50 12.25 16.56
CA GLY A 54 13.87 11.07 17.33
C GLY A 54 13.00 9.86 17.00
N HIS A 55 11.67 10.03 16.95
CA HIS A 55 10.75 8.97 16.55
C HIS A 55 10.97 8.53 15.10
N LEU A 56 11.20 9.47 14.18
CA LEU A 56 11.48 9.16 12.78
C LEU A 56 12.73 8.29 12.65
N GLN A 57 13.81 8.65 13.35
CA GLN A 57 15.07 7.88 13.30
C GLN A 57 14.90 6.46 13.86
N ALA A 58 14.18 6.30 14.97
CA ALA A 58 13.87 4.99 15.53
C ALA A 58 13.01 4.16 14.57
N ASN A 59 12.01 4.78 13.95
CA ASN A 59 11.13 4.14 12.96
C ASN A 59 11.90 3.68 11.71
N ILE A 60 12.83 4.49 11.20
CA ILE A 60 13.69 4.12 10.06
C ILE A 60 14.51 2.87 10.40
N THR A 61 15.12 2.83 11.58
CA THR A 61 15.92 1.68 12.03
C THR A 61 15.06 0.42 12.11
N LEU A 62 13.87 0.52 12.67
CA LEU A 62 12.93 -0.60 12.77
C LEU A 62 12.41 -1.04 11.40
N ALA A 63 12.04 -0.10 10.53
CA ALA A 63 11.57 -0.39 9.18
C ALA A 63 12.66 -1.12 8.36
N HIS A 64 13.91 -0.70 8.45
CA HIS A 64 15.02 -1.39 7.81
C HIS A 64 15.15 -2.84 8.33
N ALA A 65 15.09 -3.05 9.64
CA ALA A 65 15.15 -4.39 10.22
C ALA A 65 13.99 -5.29 9.76
N ILE A 66 12.78 -4.74 9.60
CA ILE A 66 11.63 -5.45 9.04
C ILE A 66 11.89 -5.83 7.58
N LEU A 67 12.31 -4.88 6.74
CA LEU A 67 12.52 -5.08 5.32
C LEU A 67 13.60 -6.14 5.02
N VAL A 68 14.67 -6.18 5.81
CA VAL A 68 15.72 -7.20 5.68
C VAL A 68 15.19 -8.61 5.96
N ARG A 69 14.25 -8.76 6.89
CA ARG A 69 13.67 -10.07 7.25
C ARG A 69 12.45 -10.47 6.45
N LEU A 70 11.80 -9.51 5.81
CA LEU A 70 10.54 -9.71 5.13
C LEU A 70 10.59 -10.77 4.02
N PRO A 71 11.61 -10.83 3.14
CA PRO A 71 11.70 -11.86 2.09
C PRO A 71 11.65 -13.28 2.65
N ASP A 72 12.40 -13.56 3.72
CA ASP A 72 12.45 -14.88 4.34
C ASP A 72 11.09 -15.28 4.95
N VAL A 73 10.39 -14.32 5.54
CA VAL A 73 9.06 -14.54 6.12
C VAL A 73 8.04 -14.81 5.03
N LEU A 74 8.09 -14.04 3.94
CA LEU A 74 7.17 -14.18 2.80
C LEU A 74 7.40 -15.51 2.05
N ALA A 75 8.66 -15.91 1.86
CA ALA A 75 9.00 -17.16 1.18
C ALA A 75 8.45 -18.42 1.90
N ARG A 76 8.25 -18.35 3.20
CA ARG A 76 7.74 -19.46 4.02
C ARG A 76 6.21 -19.48 4.15
N ARG A 77 5.52 -18.48 3.65
CA ARG A 77 4.07 -18.37 3.76
C ARG A 77 3.40 -18.46 2.40
N ARG A 78 2.32 -19.23 2.34
CA ARG A 78 1.36 -19.14 1.23
C ARG A 78 0.32 -18.10 1.60
N PHE A 79 0.09 -17.17 0.69
CA PHE A 79 -0.93 -16.14 0.84
C PHE A 79 -2.09 -16.54 -0.07
N ASP A 80 -3.22 -16.88 0.55
CA ASP A 80 -4.48 -17.07 -0.14
C ASP A 80 -5.23 -15.73 -0.09
N CYS A 81 -5.00 -14.92 -1.12
CA CYS A 81 -5.67 -13.63 -1.23
C CYS A 81 -6.19 -13.39 -2.65
N THR A 82 -7.25 -12.60 -2.76
CA THR A 82 -7.90 -12.27 -4.04
C THR A 82 -7.28 -11.07 -4.74
N CYS A 83 -6.17 -10.52 -4.25
CA CYS A 83 -5.56 -9.31 -4.84
C CYS A 83 -5.18 -9.50 -6.31
N GLY A 84 -4.61 -10.65 -6.69
CA GLY A 84 -4.28 -10.97 -8.07
C GLY A 84 -5.47 -11.09 -9.01
N HIS A 85 -6.69 -11.20 -8.48
CA HIS A 85 -7.95 -11.32 -9.20
C HIS A 85 -8.74 -10.01 -9.27
N ALA A 86 -8.14 -8.90 -8.85
CA ALA A 86 -8.82 -7.61 -8.76
C ALA A 86 -9.41 -7.11 -10.08
N LEU A 87 -8.82 -7.53 -11.21
CA LEU A 87 -9.23 -7.10 -12.54
C LEU A 87 -10.05 -8.15 -13.33
N ASP A 88 -10.35 -9.31 -12.77
CA ASP A 88 -10.99 -10.41 -13.51
C ASP A 88 -12.32 -10.01 -14.19
N ASN A 89 -13.06 -9.07 -13.57
CA ASN A 89 -14.33 -8.56 -14.10
C ASN A 89 -14.32 -7.04 -14.32
N ALA A 90 -13.14 -6.41 -14.36
CA ALA A 90 -13.03 -4.96 -14.47
C ALA A 90 -12.89 -4.47 -15.91
N ILE A 91 -12.49 -5.34 -16.84
CA ILE A 91 -12.25 -4.97 -18.24
C ILE A 91 -13.49 -5.32 -19.05
N LEU A 92 -14.26 -4.31 -19.43
CA LEU A 92 -15.47 -4.46 -20.22
C LEU A 92 -15.22 -4.43 -21.75
N THR A 93 -14.06 -3.92 -22.16
CA THR A 93 -13.68 -3.83 -23.56
C THR A 93 -13.34 -5.21 -24.10
N ALA A 94 -13.97 -5.61 -25.20
CA ALA A 94 -13.65 -6.87 -25.86
C ALA A 94 -12.17 -6.89 -26.27
N PRO A 95 -11.43 -7.99 -26.03
CA PRO A 95 -9.99 -8.05 -26.31
C PRO A 95 -9.61 -7.69 -27.75
N ALA A 96 -10.43 -8.08 -28.72
CA ALA A 96 -10.24 -7.75 -30.14
C ALA A 96 -10.37 -6.26 -30.45
N ALA A 97 -11.07 -5.49 -29.61
CA ALA A 97 -11.25 -4.06 -29.77
C ALA A 97 -10.10 -3.23 -29.15
N ILE A 98 -9.21 -3.86 -28.39
CA ILE A 98 -8.06 -3.18 -27.79
C ILE A 98 -6.92 -3.12 -28.83
N PRO A 99 -6.44 -1.94 -29.23
CA PRO A 99 -5.32 -1.81 -30.18
C PRO A 99 -4.07 -2.56 -29.69
N ALA A 100 -3.36 -3.21 -30.60
CA ALA A 100 -2.17 -4.00 -30.27
C ALA A 100 -1.09 -3.20 -29.52
N ALA A 101 -0.89 -1.93 -29.90
CA ALA A 101 0.03 -1.04 -29.20
C ALA A 101 -0.36 -0.84 -27.73
N LEU A 102 -1.65 -0.63 -27.47
CA LEU A 102 -2.16 -0.43 -26.11
C LEU A 102 -2.08 -1.73 -25.28
N ARG A 103 -2.41 -2.87 -25.88
CA ARG A 103 -2.23 -4.18 -25.21
C ARG A 103 -0.79 -4.38 -24.75
N ARG A 104 0.19 -4.05 -25.60
CA ARG A 104 1.62 -4.15 -25.24
C ARG A 104 2.02 -3.26 -24.09
N ILE A 105 1.51 -2.02 -24.05
CA ILE A 105 1.79 -1.05 -22.98
C ILE A 105 1.16 -1.54 -21.66
N LEU A 106 -0.06 -2.07 -21.71
CA LEU A 106 -0.80 -2.50 -20.54
C LEU A 106 -0.50 -3.95 -20.10
N ALA A 107 0.30 -4.70 -20.87
CA ALA A 107 0.62 -6.10 -20.58
C ALA A 107 1.11 -6.34 -19.13
N PRO A 108 1.95 -5.47 -18.52
CA PRO A 108 2.36 -5.67 -17.14
C PRO A 108 1.19 -5.64 -16.13
N ILE A 109 0.12 -4.90 -16.44
CA ILE A 109 -1.08 -4.79 -15.59
C ILE A 109 -2.10 -5.86 -15.95
N LEU A 110 -2.37 -6.05 -17.23
CA LEU A 110 -3.40 -6.97 -17.72
C LEU A 110 -2.97 -8.44 -17.67
N GLY A 111 -1.65 -8.72 -17.69
CA GLY A 111 -1.14 -10.08 -17.72
C GLY A 111 -1.75 -10.93 -18.85
N ALA A 112 -2.04 -12.20 -18.56
CA ALA A 112 -2.68 -13.10 -19.51
C ALA A 112 -4.13 -12.69 -19.89
N ARG A 113 -4.78 -11.81 -19.12
CA ARG A 113 -6.14 -11.33 -19.36
C ARG A 113 -6.26 -10.45 -20.60
N GLY A 114 -5.18 -9.80 -21.01
CA GLY A 114 -5.13 -8.98 -22.22
C GLY A 114 -4.82 -9.76 -23.50
N ALA A 115 -4.59 -11.07 -23.38
CA ALA A 115 -4.20 -11.96 -24.49
C ALA A 115 -5.36 -12.81 -25.06
N ALA A 116 -6.53 -12.77 -24.40
CA ALA A 116 -7.70 -13.56 -24.81
C ALA A 116 -8.53 -12.83 -25.89
#